data_5993b3382bfc0a9020416369a683bc21
#
_entry.id   5993b3382bfc0a9020416369a683bc21
#
_cell.length_a   1.000
_cell.length_b   1.000
_cell.length_c   1.000
_cell.angle_alpha   90.00
_cell.angle_beta   90.00
_cell.angle_gamma   90.00
#
_symmetry.space_group_name_H-M   'P 1'
#
loop_
_entity.id
_entity.type
_entity.pdbx_description
1 polymer ?
#
loop_
_entity_poly.entity_id
_entity_poly.type
_entity_poly.pdbx_seq_one_letter_code
_entity_poly.pdbx_strand_id
1 'polypeptide(L)'
;MTSLVTAVAPLAVSTSWMMWAGLGALLVSLLVLLLLSVPHERTLSTEERVRQYADRAGRGAPASSAVVQPTRPEESALQSAKTAAGAVLKRNAGLEVRIAQRLEGAGSAWRPAEWLLFHSALFIGISVLGLLIGGGSLIIGVIFMAIGAFGPWWYLGFRRKRRKKKFEAALPETLQLMSGSLAAGLSLAQSVDTIVREGTEPIAGEFRKVLVETRLGLSLETALQGVADRFQSKDFDWVVMAINIQRQVGGNLAELLNTVAATMREREYIRRQVAALAAEGKLSAMVLGGLPPAFLLYLLLANHNYVIVLFTRPLGILMLVGAAVILSVGIFWMSRIVKVEV
;
A
#
# COMPACT_ATOMS: atom_id res chain seq x y z
N MET A 1 -11.94 -48.39 49.21
CA MET A 1 -12.28 -47.15 48.55
C MET A 1 -11.13 -46.15 48.70
N THR A 2 -10.04 -46.41 48.02
CA THR A 2 -8.83 -45.54 48.04
C THR A 2 -7.99 -45.98 46.84
N SER A 3 -8.12 -45.34 45.68
CA SER A 3 -7.13 -45.36 44.62
C SER A 3 -7.70 -44.84 43.29
N LEU A 4 -7.89 -43.53 43.20
CA LEU A 4 -8.13 -42.85 41.89
C LEU A 4 -7.82 -41.33 42.01
N VAL A 5 -6.73 -41.00 42.70
CA VAL A 5 -6.25 -39.59 42.79
C VAL A 5 -4.73 -39.55 42.51
N THR A 6 -4.29 -40.12 41.41
CA THR A 6 -2.92 -39.93 40.95
C THR A 6 -2.82 -40.15 39.46
N ALA A 7 -3.18 -39.14 38.66
CA ALA A 7 -2.67 -38.97 37.29
C ALA A 7 -3.14 -37.64 36.69
N VAL A 8 -2.83 -36.52 37.35
CA VAL A 8 -2.72 -35.25 36.62
C VAL A 8 -1.39 -34.64 37.06
N ALA A 9 -0.30 -35.15 36.51
CA ALA A 9 0.95 -34.44 36.56
C ALA A 9 0.80 -33.27 35.54
N PRO A 10 0.87 -32.00 35.98
CA PRO A 10 0.98 -30.91 35.03
C PRO A 10 2.34 -31.06 34.35
N LEU A 11 2.34 -31.13 33.03
CA LEU A 11 3.52 -30.87 32.22
C LEU A 11 4.00 -29.45 32.57
N ALA A 12 4.84 -29.37 33.59
CA ALA A 12 5.64 -28.20 33.90
C ALA A 12 6.71 -28.06 32.81
N VAL A 13 6.30 -27.74 31.61
CA VAL A 13 7.17 -27.20 30.59
C VAL A 13 7.72 -25.90 31.18
N SER A 14 9.03 -25.91 31.44
CA SER A 14 9.75 -24.86 32.13
C SER A 14 9.37 -23.47 31.57
N THR A 15 8.62 -22.71 32.36
CA THR A 15 8.14 -21.35 32.05
C THR A 15 9.28 -20.36 31.75
N SER A 16 10.50 -20.70 32.09
CA SER A 16 11.67 -19.84 31.92
C SER A 16 12.04 -19.59 30.46
N TRP A 17 12.08 -20.61 29.60
CA TRP A 17 12.45 -20.42 28.19
C TRP A 17 11.34 -19.73 27.40
N MET A 18 10.05 -19.91 27.77
CA MET A 18 8.92 -19.16 27.20
C MET A 18 8.99 -17.67 27.54
N MET A 19 9.42 -17.31 28.77
CA MET A 19 9.65 -15.92 29.15
C MET A 19 10.78 -15.29 28.32
N TRP A 20 11.91 -15.99 28.14
CA TRP A 20 13.04 -15.49 27.35
C TRP A 20 12.71 -15.41 25.86
N ALA A 21 11.95 -16.35 25.31
CA ALA A 21 11.48 -16.30 23.93
C ALA A 21 10.47 -15.17 23.72
N GLY A 22 9.56 -14.94 24.69
CA GLY A 22 8.62 -13.81 24.66
C GLY A 22 9.32 -12.46 24.76
N LEU A 23 10.34 -12.34 25.61
CA LEU A 23 11.16 -11.14 25.74
C LEU A 23 11.95 -10.89 24.45
N GLY A 24 12.50 -11.94 23.82
CA GLY A 24 13.18 -11.86 22.53
C GLY A 24 12.26 -11.40 21.42
N ALA A 25 11.03 -11.91 21.33
CA ALA A 25 10.03 -11.49 20.36
C ALA A 25 9.58 -10.04 20.59
N LEU A 26 9.43 -9.62 21.85
CA LEU A 26 9.13 -8.22 22.22
C LEU A 26 10.28 -7.29 21.86
N LEU A 27 11.52 -7.68 22.09
CA LEU A 27 12.70 -6.89 21.68
C LEU A 27 12.83 -6.79 20.18
N VAL A 28 12.59 -7.87 19.42
CA VAL A 28 12.57 -7.85 17.96
C VAL A 28 11.43 -6.97 17.44
N SER A 29 10.24 -7.05 18.04
CA SER A 29 9.09 -6.19 17.69
C SER A 29 9.36 -4.72 18.02
N LEU A 30 9.97 -4.43 19.17
CA LEU A 30 10.38 -3.08 19.58
C LEU A 30 11.49 -2.53 18.68
N LEU A 31 12.46 -3.35 18.31
CA LEU A 31 13.51 -2.98 17.36
C LEU A 31 12.95 -2.67 15.98
N VAL A 32 11.98 -3.45 15.52
CA VAL A 32 11.26 -3.21 14.26
C VAL A 32 10.43 -1.93 14.34
N LEU A 33 9.74 -1.68 15.46
CA LEU A 33 9.02 -0.43 15.71
C LEU A 33 9.97 0.78 15.78
N LEU A 34 11.13 0.64 16.38
CA LEU A 34 12.16 1.66 16.50
C LEU A 34 12.80 1.98 15.13
N LEU A 35 13.01 0.96 14.29
CA LEU A 35 13.44 1.12 12.90
C LEU A 35 12.35 1.76 12.02
N LEU A 36 11.06 1.55 12.34
CA LEU A 36 9.92 2.19 11.67
C LEU A 36 9.70 3.64 12.10
N SER A 37 10.01 3.99 13.36
CA SER A 37 9.81 5.32 13.92
C SER A 37 10.97 6.28 13.66
N VAL A 38 12.09 5.81 13.12
CA VAL A 38 13.15 6.71 12.65
C VAL A 38 12.64 7.40 11.39
N PRO A 39 12.28 8.70 11.44
CA PRO A 39 11.93 9.44 10.25
C PRO A 39 13.19 9.50 9.38
N HIS A 40 13.22 8.72 8.31
CA HIS A 40 14.33 8.73 7.36
C HIS A 40 14.15 9.90 6.40
N GLU A 41 14.12 11.13 6.95
CA GLU A 41 14.46 12.34 6.22
C GLU A 41 15.98 12.44 6.06
N ARG A 42 16.56 11.49 5.36
CA ARG A 42 17.84 11.74 4.70
C ARG A 42 17.53 12.28 3.31
N THR A 43 17.25 13.55 3.24
CA THR A 43 17.67 14.35 2.09
C THR A 43 19.18 14.14 2.00
N LEU A 44 19.62 13.26 1.10
CA LEU A 44 21.03 13.15 0.75
C LEU A 44 21.46 14.58 0.39
N SER A 45 22.38 15.14 1.16
CA SER A 45 22.90 16.48 0.89
C SER A 45 23.44 16.47 -0.53
N THR A 46 23.26 17.56 -1.23
CA THR A 46 23.71 17.74 -2.62
C THR A 46 25.21 17.38 -2.75
N GLU A 47 25.97 17.57 -1.68
CA GLU A 47 27.40 17.23 -1.59
C GLU A 47 27.68 15.72 -1.59
N GLU A 48 26.86 14.89 -0.95
CA GLU A 48 27.04 13.43 -0.97
C GLU A 48 26.72 12.84 -2.35
N ARG A 49 25.77 13.43 -3.06
CA ARG A 49 25.47 13.05 -4.46
C ARG A 49 26.62 13.42 -5.39
N VAL A 50 27.17 14.62 -5.23
CA VAL A 50 28.32 15.09 -6.03
C VAL A 50 29.55 14.23 -5.77
N ARG A 51 29.83 13.83 -4.52
CA ARG A 51 30.93 12.89 -4.20
C ARG A 51 30.75 11.52 -4.82
N GLN A 52 29.52 10.99 -4.84
CA GLN A 52 29.23 9.68 -5.44
C GLN A 52 29.39 9.68 -6.98
N TYR A 53 29.18 10.84 -7.62
CA TYR A 53 29.45 11.02 -9.05
C TYR A 53 30.94 11.30 -9.32
N ALA A 54 31.62 12.04 -8.46
CA ALA A 54 33.07 12.26 -8.55
C ALA A 54 33.87 10.96 -8.40
N ASP A 55 33.48 10.07 -7.48
CA ASP A 55 34.09 8.75 -7.30
C ASP A 55 33.86 7.80 -8.50
N ARG A 56 32.76 8.00 -9.23
CA ARG A 56 32.54 7.26 -10.48
C ARG A 56 33.32 7.78 -11.67
N ALA A 57 33.57 9.08 -11.72
CA ALA A 57 34.38 9.73 -12.76
C ALA A 57 35.90 9.58 -12.54
N GLY A 58 36.32 9.34 -11.29
CA GLY A 58 37.73 9.28 -10.87
C GLY A 58 38.43 7.93 -10.90
N ARG A 59 37.87 6.89 -11.54
CA ARG A 59 38.54 5.57 -11.64
C ARG A 59 39.72 5.55 -12.63
N GLY A 60 40.63 6.51 -12.49
CA GLY A 60 41.85 6.59 -13.27
C GLY A 60 43.11 7.00 -12.48
N ALA A 61 43.10 7.06 -11.16
CA ALA A 61 44.29 7.44 -10.38
C ALA A 61 44.58 6.45 -9.23
N PRO A 62 45.86 6.16 -8.90
CA PRO A 62 46.25 5.07 -8.01
C PRO A 62 46.02 5.40 -6.53
N ALA A 63 45.84 4.31 -5.79
CA ALA A 63 45.54 4.24 -4.37
C ALA A 63 46.42 5.10 -3.49
N SER A 64 45.83 5.98 -2.65
CA SER A 64 46.42 6.51 -1.45
C SER A 64 45.57 6.10 -0.25
N SER A 65 46.21 5.38 0.63
CA SER A 65 45.92 4.97 2.01
C SER A 65 44.55 5.35 2.60
N ALA A 66 43.60 4.43 2.55
CA ALA A 66 42.39 4.50 3.34
C ALA A 66 42.71 4.14 4.79
N VAL A 67 42.58 5.13 5.69
CA VAL A 67 42.49 4.89 7.14
C VAL A 67 41.27 4.04 7.41
N VAL A 68 41.48 2.77 7.74
CA VAL A 68 40.45 1.85 8.20
C VAL A 68 39.99 2.30 9.59
N GLN A 69 38.85 2.99 9.65
CA GLN A 69 38.18 3.20 10.93
C GLN A 69 37.54 1.86 11.37
N PRO A 70 37.71 1.46 12.64
CA PRO A 70 37.07 0.25 13.15
C PRO A 70 35.55 0.45 13.21
N THR A 71 34.84 -0.15 12.27
CA THR A 71 33.38 -0.21 12.27
C THR A 71 32.90 -1.06 13.46
N ARG A 72 31.90 -0.53 14.20
CA ARG A 72 31.23 -1.26 15.30
C ARG A 72 30.66 -2.57 14.80
N PRO A 73 30.71 -3.67 15.60
CA PRO A 73 30.24 -5.02 15.17
C PRO A 73 28.81 -5.07 14.65
N GLU A 74 27.93 -4.19 15.14
CA GLU A 74 26.54 -4.09 14.71
C GLU A 74 26.39 -3.53 13.29
N GLU A 75 27.25 -2.58 12.87
CA GLU A 75 27.22 -2.04 11.50
C GLU A 75 27.68 -3.09 10.47
N SER A 76 28.61 -3.97 10.86
CA SER A 76 29.10 -5.03 9.98
C SER A 76 28.04 -6.12 9.73
N ALA A 77 27.24 -6.49 10.74
CA ALA A 77 26.17 -7.49 10.61
C ALA A 77 25.03 -6.97 9.72
N LEU A 78 24.65 -5.69 9.88
CA LEU A 78 23.60 -5.07 9.07
C LEU A 78 24.05 -4.88 7.62
N GLN A 79 25.32 -4.54 7.39
CA GLN A 79 25.89 -4.47 6.04
C GLN A 79 25.98 -5.84 5.39
N SER A 80 26.39 -6.88 6.14
CA SER A 80 26.41 -8.25 5.65
C SER A 80 25.02 -8.77 5.29
N ALA A 81 24.00 -8.47 6.09
CA ALA A 81 22.61 -8.77 5.77
C ALA A 81 22.11 -8.01 4.53
N LYS A 82 22.48 -6.73 4.36
CA LYS A 82 22.13 -5.95 3.16
C LYS A 82 22.80 -6.49 1.89
N THR A 83 24.06 -6.95 2.00
CA THR A 83 24.75 -7.55 0.86
C THR A 83 24.20 -8.92 0.51
N ALA A 84 23.83 -9.75 1.50
CA ALA A 84 23.15 -11.03 1.28
C ALA A 84 21.78 -10.86 0.61
N ALA A 85 20.94 -9.93 1.10
CA ALA A 85 19.67 -9.62 0.48
C ALA A 85 19.83 -9.08 -0.95
N GLY A 86 20.83 -8.24 -1.18
CA GLY A 86 21.18 -7.75 -2.52
C GLY A 86 21.65 -8.87 -3.46
N ALA A 87 22.37 -9.87 -2.96
CA ALA A 87 22.81 -11.04 -3.75
C ALA A 87 21.63 -11.94 -4.15
N VAL A 88 20.67 -12.15 -3.24
CA VAL A 88 19.43 -12.90 -3.53
C VAL A 88 18.57 -12.17 -4.58
N LEU A 89 18.46 -10.83 -4.48
CA LEU A 89 17.74 -10.03 -5.47
C LEU A 89 18.42 -10.08 -6.84
N LYS A 90 19.74 -9.92 -6.91
CA LYS A 90 20.49 -10.02 -8.18
C LYS A 90 20.31 -11.37 -8.87
N ARG A 91 20.15 -12.44 -8.09
CA ARG A 91 19.88 -13.78 -8.62
C ARG A 91 18.47 -13.90 -9.20
N ASN A 92 17.54 -13.04 -8.76
CA ASN A 92 16.14 -12.97 -9.20
C ASN A 92 15.77 -11.56 -9.68
N ALA A 93 16.38 -11.10 -10.78
CA ALA A 93 16.19 -9.74 -11.32
C ALA A 93 14.71 -9.36 -11.53
N GLY A 94 13.85 -10.33 -11.83
CA GLY A 94 12.40 -10.09 -11.95
C GLY A 94 11.69 -9.74 -10.63
N LEU A 95 12.18 -10.24 -9.49
CA LEU A 95 11.66 -9.89 -8.17
C LEU A 95 12.12 -8.49 -7.75
N GLU A 96 13.39 -8.15 -8.01
CA GLU A 96 13.93 -6.83 -7.73
C GLU A 96 13.13 -5.74 -8.44
N VAL A 97 12.88 -5.89 -9.73
CA VAL A 97 12.10 -4.94 -10.53
C VAL A 97 10.66 -4.81 -10.00
N ARG A 98 10.00 -5.93 -9.67
CA ARG A 98 8.63 -5.89 -9.13
C ARG A 98 8.55 -5.21 -7.76
N ILE A 99 9.53 -5.45 -6.88
CA ILE A 99 9.59 -4.81 -5.57
C ILE A 99 9.88 -3.32 -5.73
N ALA A 100 10.86 -2.95 -6.57
CA ALA A 100 11.19 -1.55 -6.87
C ALA A 100 9.98 -0.78 -7.38
N GLN A 101 9.29 -1.29 -8.38
CA GLN A 101 8.07 -0.66 -8.95
C GLN A 101 6.95 -0.48 -7.91
N ARG A 102 6.78 -1.45 -7.00
CA ARG A 102 5.77 -1.34 -5.94
C ARG A 102 6.16 -0.32 -4.88
N LEU A 103 7.43 -0.27 -4.50
CA LEU A 103 7.97 0.70 -3.54
C LEU A 103 7.90 2.12 -4.09
N GLU A 104 8.31 2.33 -5.34
CA GLU A 104 8.19 3.62 -6.03
C GLU A 104 6.73 4.06 -6.14
N GLY A 105 5.84 3.17 -6.58
CA GLY A 105 4.42 3.46 -6.65
C GLY A 105 3.79 3.78 -5.28
N ALA A 106 4.30 3.21 -4.19
CA ALA A 106 3.89 3.54 -2.83
C ALA A 106 4.54 4.81 -2.27
N GLY A 107 5.50 5.41 -2.99
CA GLY A 107 6.27 6.57 -2.53
C GLY A 107 7.17 6.25 -1.35
N SER A 108 7.70 5.03 -1.30
CA SER A 108 8.63 4.63 -0.26
C SER A 108 10.06 4.98 -0.68
N ALA A 109 10.82 5.55 0.26
CA ALA A 109 12.25 5.82 0.06
C ALA A 109 13.14 4.57 0.24
N TRP A 110 12.54 3.44 0.59
CA TRP A 110 13.26 2.20 0.89
C TRP A 110 13.80 1.54 -0.38
N ARG A 111 15.02 1.04 -0.28
CA ARG A 111 15.60 0.21 -1.34
C ARG A 111 14.98 -1.19 -1.32
N PRO A 112 14.86 -1.89 -2.47
CA PRO A 112 14.30 -3.25 -2.53
C PRO A 112 14.95 -4.22 -1.55
N ALA A 113 16.27 -4.14 -1.35
CA ALA A 113 17.01 -4.97 -0.41
C ALA A 113 16.64 -4.68 1.06
N GLU A 114 16.46 -3.41 1.43
CA GLU A 114 16.07 -3.00 2.78
C GLU A 114 14.64 -3.44 3.10
N TRP A 115 13.75 -3.31 2.12
CA TRP A 115 12.38 -3.78 2.26
C TRP A 115 12.30 -5.30 2.40
N LEU A 116 13.12 -6.06 1.66
CA LEU A 116 13.19 -7.52 1.77
C LEU A 116 13.67 -7.95 3.16
N LEU A 117 14.68 -7.29 3.70
CA LEU A 117 15.17 -7.55 5.06
C LEU A 117 14.11 -7.25 6.11
N PHE A 118 13.44 -6.10 6.00
CA PHE A 118 12.33 -5.75 6.88
C PHE A 118 11.19 -6.77 6.81
N HIS A 119 10.80 -7.18 5.59
CA HIS A 119 9.78 -8.19 5.38
C HIS A 119 10.16 -9.54 5.99
N SER A 120 11.42 -9.97 5.81
CA SER A 120 11.93 -11.23 6.38
C SER A 120 11.96 -11.19 7.91
N ALA A 121 12.40 -10.08 8.50
CA ALA A 121 12.43 -9.90 9.94
C ALA A 121 11.01 -9.90 10.54
N LEU A 122 10.08 -9.20 9.89
CA LEU A 122 8.68 -9.15 10.31
C LEU A 122 8.00 -10.52 10.17
N PHE A 123 8.27 -11.24 9.08
CA PHE A 123 7.77 -12.60 8.85
C PHE A 123 8.22 -13.56 9.97
N ILE A 124 9.53 -13.57 10.29
CA ILE A 124 10.07 -14.41 11.35
C ILE A 124 9.50 -14.01 12.71
N GLY A 125 9.44 -12.70 13.03
CA GLY A 125 8.92 -12.20 14.30
C GLY A 125 7.45 -12.57 14.51
N ILE A 126 6.60 -12.36 13.51
CA ILE A 126 5.17 -12.71 13.58
C ILE A 126 4.98 -14.22 13.67
N SER A 127 5.78 -15.03 12.94
CA SER A 127 5.70 -16.50 12.98
C SER A 127 6.08 -17.05 14.36
N VAL A 128 7.15 -16.53 14.95
CA VAL A 128 7.58 -16.91 16.31
C VAL A 128 6.52 -16.51 17.35
N LEU A 129 5.99 -15.30 17.23
CA LEU A 129 4.93 -14.81 18.11
C LEU A 129 3.67 -15.69 18.02
N GLY A 130 3.29 -16.10 16.82
CA GLY A 130 2.15 -16.98 16.60
C GLY A 130 2.33 -18.36 17.23
N LEU A 131 3.53 -18.94 17.16
CA LEU A 131 3.85 -20.20 17.80
C LEU A 131 3.82 -20.10 19.34
N LEU A 132 4.31 -18.99 19.89
CA LEU A 132 4.30 -18.75 21.34
C LEU A 132 2.87 -18.55 21.88
N ILE A 133 2.06 -17.70 21.25
CA ILE A 133 0.66 -17.43 21.64
C ILE A 133 -0.19 -18.69 21.44
N GLY A 134 0.09 -19.45 20.38
CA GLY A 134 -0.63 -20.67 20.03
C GLY A 134 -0.34 -21.86 20.95
N GLY A 135 0.57 -21.74 21.95
CA GLY A 135 0.93 -22.84 22.84
C GLY A 135 1.40 -24.10 22.10
N GLY A 136 2.04 -23.95 20.92
CA GLY A 136 2.43 -25.05 20.03
C GLY A 136 1.37 -25.53 19.04
N SER A 137 0.21 -24.87 18.96
CA SER A 137 -0.83 -25.18 17.98
C SER A 137 -0.35 -24.82 16.56
N LEU A 138 -0.21 -25.84 15.68
CA LEU A 138 0.18 -25.66 14.29
C LEU A 138 -0.78 -24.75 13.50
N ILE A 139 -2.09 -24.79 13.82
CA ILE A 139 -3.10 -24.00 13.13
C ILE A 139 -2.86 -22.50 13.36
N ILE A 140 -2.62 -22.10 14.61
CA ILE A 140 -2.35 -20.71 14.98
C ILE A 140 -1.02 -20.26 14.38
N GLY A 141 0.01 -21.12 14.43
CA GLY A 141 1.30 -20.86 13.81
C GLY A 141 1.20 -20.59 12.30
N VAL A 142 0.43 -21.39 11.56
CA VAL A 142 0.20 -21.22 10.12
C VAL A 142 -0.56 -19.93 9.82
N ILE A 143 -1.57 -19.56 10.62
CA ILE A 143 -2.31 -18.31 10.44
C ILE A 143 -1.38 -17.10 10.61
N PHE A 144 -0.57 -17.06 11.67
CA PHE A 144 0.38 -15.97 11.91
C PHE A 144 1.48 -15.92 10.84
N MET A 145 1.96 -17.06 10.36
CA MET A 145 2.89 -17.16 9.24
C MET A 145 2.29 -16.56 7.97
N ALA A 146 1.02 -16.87 7.66
CA ALA A 146 0.32 -16.30 6.52
C ALA A 146 0.16 -14.77 6.66
N ILE A 147 -0.20 -14.27 7.86
CA ILE A 147 -0.28 -12.83 8.13
C ILE A 147 1.08 -12.15 7.93
N GLY A 148 2.15 -12.74 8.43
CA GLY A 148 3.52 -12.22 8.26
C GLY A 148 3.97 -12.19 6.79
N ALA A 149 3.58 -13.20 6.00
CA ALA A 149 3.93 -13.27 4.57
C ALA A 149 3.13 -12.28 3.72
N PHE A 150 1.82 -12.18 3.93
CA PHE A 150 0.93 -11.38 3.07
C PHE A 150 0.70 -9.96 3.57
N GLY A 151 0.81 -9.70 4.90
CA GLY A 151 0.51 -8.42 5.52
C GLY A 151 1.28 -7.25 4.91
N PRO A 152 2.63 -7.28 4.82
CA PRO A 152 3.42 -6.19 4.26
C PRO A 152 3.12 -5.93 2.77
N TRP A 153 2.83 -6.99 1.99
CA TRP A 153 2.44 -6.86 0.59
C TRP A 153 1.09 -6.19 0.43
N TRP A 154 0.13 -6.56 1.26
CA TRP A 154 -1.20 -5.94 1.26
C TRP A 154 -1.14 -4.48 1.68
N TYR A 155 -0.36 -4.16 2.72
CA TYR A 155 -0.13 -2.78 3.17
C TYR A 155 0.50 -1.91 2.06
N LEU A 156 1.53 -2.43 1.38
CA LEU A 156 2.18 -1.72 0.27
C LEU A 156 1.20 -1.48 -0.89
N GLY A 157 0.39 -2.49 -1.21
CA GLY A 157 -0.67 -2.37 -2.22
C GLY A 157 -1.73 -1.33 -1.85
N PHE A 158 -2.15 -1.30 -0.59
CA PHE A 158 -3.10 -0.31 -0.08
C PHE A 158 -2.53 1.12 -0.14
N ARG A 159 -1.28 1.30 0.31
CA ARG A 159 -0.58 2.59 0.25
C ARG A 159 -0.42 3.10 -1.18
N ARG A 160 -0.06 2.21 -2.13
CA ARG A 160 0.01 2.53 -3.55
C ARG A 160 -1.34 2.98 -4.12
N LYS A 161 -2.42 2.24 -3.84
CA LYS A 161 -3.77 2.60 -4.27
C LYS A 161 -4.21 3.96 -3.72
N ARG A 162 -3.93 4.22 -2.43
CA ARG A 162 -4.25 5.49 -1.78
C ARG A 162 -3.46 6.66 -2.40
N ARG A 163 -2.18 6.45 -2.70
CA ARG A 163 -1.32 7.45 -3.34
C ARG A 163 -1.77 7.74 -4.77
N LYS A 164 -2.09 6.69 -5.55
CA LYS A 164 -2.68 6.81 -6.89
C LYS A 164 -3.97 7.62 -6.86
N LYS A 165 -4.89 7.28 -5.95
CA LYS A 165 -6.17 8.02 -5.80
C LYS A 165 -5.94 9.50 -5.46
N LYS A 166 -4.98 9.83 -4.61
CA LYS A 166 -4.62 11.22 -4.31
C LYS A 166 -4.05 11.94 -5.53
N PHE A 167 -3.21 11.26 -6.32
CA PHE A 167 -2.65 11.79 -7.56
C PHE A 167 -3.76 12.11 -8.57
N GLU A 168 -4.65 11.16 -8.84
CA GLU A 168 -5.76 11.31 -9.78
C GLU A 168 -6.74 12.40 -9.34
N ALA A 169 -7.02 12.51 -8.03
CA ALA A 169 -7.90 13.54 -7.50
C ALA A 169 -7.32 14.97 -7.63
N ALA A 170 -6.00 15.14 -7.55
CA ALA A 170 -5.34 16.43 -7.68
C ALA A 170 -5.00 16.79 -9.14
N LEU A 171 -5.13 15.84 -10.06
CA LEU A 171 -4.74 16.02 -11.47
C LEU A 171 -5.52 17.16 -12.18
N PRO A 172 -6.86 17.31 -12.05
CA PRO A 172 -7.58 18.38 -12.72
C PRO A 172 -7.13 19.78 -12.30
N GLU A 173 -6.83 19.97 -11.00
CA GLU A 173 -6.32 21.23 -10.47
C GLU A 173 -4.90 21.52 -11.00
N THR A 174 -4.06 20.49 -11.04
CA THR A 174 -2.70 20.58 -11.57
C THR A 174 -2.69 20.97 -13.04
N LEU A 175 -3.56 20.37 -13.86
CA LEU A 175 -3.69 20.71 -15.27
C LEU A 175 -4.19 22.13 -15.48
N GLN A 176 -5.07 22.61 -14.61
CA GLN A 176 -5.54 24.00 -14.65
C GLN A 176 -4.42 24.98 -14.29
N LEU A 177 -3.60 24.66 -13.27
CA LEU A 177 -2.44 25.45 -12.90
C LEU A 177 -1.43 25.51 -14.05
N MET A 178 -1.19 24.38 -14.71
CA MET A 178 -0.35 24.29 -15.91
C MET A 178 -0.91 25.14 -17.07
N SER A 179 -2.20 25.01 -17.34
CA SER A 179 -2.90 25.79 -18.37
C SER A 179 -2.79 27.30 -18.11
N GLY A 180 -3.05 27.75 -16.86
CA GLY A 180 -2.92 29.14 -16.48
C GLY A 180 -1.49 29.68 -16.64
N SER A 181 -0.50 28.89 -16.26
CA SER A 181 0.92 29.23 -16.45
C SER A 181 1.29 29.40 -17.93
N LEU A 182 0.82 28.48 -18.78
CA LEU A 182 1.04 28.53 -20.23
C LEU A 182 0.30 29.74 -20.87
N ALA A 183 -0.93 30.01 -20.43
CA ALA A 183 -1.70 31.17 -20.89
C ALA A 183 -1.04 32.51 -20.49
N ALA A 184 -0.31 32.54 -19.37
CA ALA A 184 0.52 33.67 -18.97
C ALA A 184 1.84 33.79 -19.76
N GLY A 185 2.07 32.92 -20.76
CA GLY A 185 3.26 32.95 -21.63
C GLY A 185 4.47 32.19 -21.07
N LEU A 186 4.33 31.42 -19.98
CA LEU A 186 5.41 30.58 -19.50
C LEU A 186 5.63 29.37 -20.43
N SER A 187 6.88 28.92 -20.53
CA SER A 187 7.18 27.67 -21.22
C SER A 187 6.62 26.46 -20.47
N LEU A 188 6.45 25.31 -21.13
CA LEU A 188 5.99 24.08 -20.52
C LEU A 188 6.89 23.65 -19.33
N ALA A 189 8.21 23.80 -19.45
CA ALA A 189 9.14 23.51 -18.38
C ALA A 189 8.96 24.44 -17.15
N GLN A 190 8.69 25.74 -17.39
CA GLN A 190 8.38 26.69 -16.34
C GLN A 190 7.02 26.40 -15.69
N SER A 191 6.02 25.96 -16.46
CA SER A 191 4.72 25.53 -15.91
C SER A 191 4.88 24.30 -15.02
N VAL A 192 5.76 23.37 -15.36
CA VAL A 192 6.14 22.23 -14.48
C VAL A 192 6.81 22.73 -13.20
N ASP A 193 7.69 23.74 -13.25
CA ASP A 193 8.31 24.34 -12.04
C ASP A 193 7.25 25.02 -11.15
N THR A 194 6.26 25.67 -11.75
CA THR A 194 5.12 26.23 -10.98
C THR A 194 4.36 25.14 -10.23
N ILE A 195 4.11 23.98 -10.86
CA ILE A 195 3.47 22.83 -10.18
C ILE A 195 4.32 22.32 -9.02
N VAL A 196 5.64 22.33 -9.14
CA VAL A 196 6.53 21.89 -8.06
C VAL A 196 6.47 22.82 -6.85
N ARG A 197 6.22 24.12 -7.07
CA ARG A 197 6.12 25.13 -6.01
C ARG A 197 4.73 25.22 -5.38
N GLU A 198 3.69 25.18 -6.20
CA GLU A 198 2.31 25.44 -5.79
C GLU A 198 1.47 24.16 -5.62
N GLY A 199 1.92 23.06 -6.23
CA GLY A 199 1.19 21.80 -6.25
C GLY A 199 1.22 21.04 -4.93
N THR A 200 0.24 20.15 -4.76
CA THR A 200 0.13 19.29 -3.57
C THR A 200 0.81 17.93 -3.77
N GLU A 201 1.26 17.30 -2.67
CA GLU A 201 1.76 15.92 -2.74
C GLU A 201 0.62 14.93 -3.03
N PRO A 202 0.81 13.94 -3.91
CA PRO A 202 2.08 13.42 -4.45
C PRO A 202 2.55 14.07 -5.78
N ILE A 203 1.79 15.01 -6.36
CA ILE A 203 2.09 15.58 -7.68
C ILE A 203 3.37 16.41 -7.64
N ALA A 204 3.49 17.34 -6.69
CA ALA A 204 4.66 18.21 -6.58
C ALA A 204 5.98 17.41 -6.51
N GLY A 205 6.00 16.31 -5.73
CA GLY A 205 7.15 15.44 -5.63
C GLY A 205 7.51 14.72 -6.93
N GLU A 206 6.52 14.27 -7.70
CA GLU A 206 6.76 13.61 -9.00
C GLU A 206 7.18 14.61 -10.08
N PHE A 207 6.58 15.78 -10.13
CA PHE A 207 6.96 16.84 -11.08
C PHE A 207 8.35 17.41 -10.77
N ARG A 208 8.76 17.40 -9.49
CA ARG A 208 10.16 17.69 -9.11
C ARG A 208 11.13 16.68 -9.71
N LYS A 209 10.78 15.39 -9.74
CA LYS A 209 11.60 14.37 -10.42
C LYS A 209 11.65 14.64 -11.92
N VAL A 210 10.54 14.99 -12.55
CA VAL A 210 10.49 15.37 -13.97
C VAL A 210 11.48 16.48 -14.27
N LEU A 211 11.53 17.55 -13.44
CA LEU A 211 12.53 18.62 -13.63
C LEU A 211 13.96 18.13 -13.48
N VAL A 212 14.24 17.25 -12.53
CA VAL A 212 15.57 16.67 -12.35
C VAL A 212 15.95 15.80 -13.55
N GLU A 213 15.06 14.93 -13.99
CA GLU A 213 15.24 14.06 -15.15
C GLU A 213 15.49 14.88 -16.44
N THR A 214 14.74 15.98 -16.61
CA THR A 214 14.92 16.89 -17.74
C THR A 214 16.28 17.64 -17.69
N ARG A 215 16.71 18.07 -16.51
CA ARG A 215 18.05 18.67 -16.32
C ARG A 215 19.19 17.68 -16.58
N LEU A 216 18.94 16.39 -16.43
CA LEU A 216 19.88 15.31 -16.76
C LEU A 216 19.86 14.91 -18.24
N GLY A 217 19.05 15.59 -19.07
CA GLY A 217 19.01 15.41 -20.52
C GLY A 217 17.88 14.55 -21.07
N LEU A 218 16.96 14.05 -20.21
CA LEU A 218 15.74 13.42 -20.74
C LEU A 218 14.82 14.46 -21.35
N SER A 219 14.08 14.07 -22.41
CA SER A 219 13.02 14.96 -22.91
C SER A 219 11.91 15.10 -21.86
N LEU A 220 11.29 16.27 -21.81
CA LEU A 220 10.22 16.54 -20.84
C LEU A 220 9.05 15.55 -21.01
N GLU A 221 8.75 15.16 -22.24
CA GLU A 221 7.72 14.19 -22.57
C GLU A 221 8.06 12.81 -21.99
N THR A 222 9.29 12.36 -22.16
CA THR A 222 9.75 11.07 -21.61
C THR A 222 9.69 11.08 -20.08
N ALA A 223 10.07 12.18 -19.46
CA ALA A 223 10.01 12.33 -18.01
C ALA A 223 8.56 12.34 -17.49
N LEU A 224 7.63 13.02 -18.20
CA LEU A 224 6.20 12.99 -17.88
C LEU A 224 5.60 11.59 -18.09
N GLN A 225 5.98 10.88 -19.15
CA GLN A 225 5.56 9.50 -19.37
C GLN A 225 6.02 8.60 -18.22
N GLY A 226 7.22 8.80 -17.71
CA GLY A 226 7.70 8.10 -16.51
C GLY A 226 6.79 8.28 -15.28
N VAL A 227 6.15 9.44 -15.13
CA VAL A 227 5.14 9.65 -14.05
C VAL A 227 3.88 8.82 -14.33
N ALA A 228 3.38 8.81 -15.56
CA ALA A 228 2.22 8.01 -15.96
C ALA A 228 2.43 6.52 -15.65
N ASP A 229 3.62 5.99 -15.97
CA ASP A 229 4.00 4.60 -15.75
C ASP A 229 4.13 4.27 -14.26
N ARG A 230 4.74 5.16 -13.45
CA ARG A 230 4.89 4.97 -11.99
C ARG A 230 3.54 4.88 -11.27
N PHE A 231 2.60 5.74 -11.66
CA PHE A 231 1.24 5.74 -11.08
C PHE A 231 0.28 4.78 -11.77
N GLN A 232 0.62 4.28 -12.96
CA GLN A 232 -0.30 3.52 -13.81
C GLN A 232 -1.64 4.26 -13.97
N SER A 233 -1.56 5.57 -14.20
CA SER A 233 -2.73 6.44 -14.37
C SER A 233 -3.03 6.59 -15.84
N LYS A 234 -4.14 6.00 -16.28
CA LYS A 234 -4.62 6.14 -17.67
C LYS A 234 -4.97 7.57 -17.99
N ASP A 235 -5.53 8.30 -17.05
CA ASP A 235 -5.92 9.69 -17.25
C ASP A 235 -4.69 10.57 -17.49
N PHE A 236 -3.61 10.37 -16.74
CA PHE A 236 -2.37 11.11 -16.97
C PHE A 236 -1.62 10.66 -18.23
N ASP A 237 -1.69 9.40 -18.58
CA ASP A 237 -1.16 8.86 -19.84
C ASP A 237 -1.81 9.54 -21.05
N TRP A 238 -3.13 9.71 -21.03
CA TRP A 238 -3.87 10.49 -22.03
C TRP A 238 -3.42 11.95 -22.08
N VAL A 239 -3.17 12.58 -20.92
CA VAL A 239 -2.66 13.96 -20.86
C VAL A 239 -1.29 14.07 -21.52
N VAL A 240 -0.37 13.15 -21.21
CA VAL A 240 0.97 13.14 -21.80
C VAL A 240 0.90 12.93 -23.32
N MET A 241 0.04 12.01 -23.78
CA MET A 241 -0.21 11.80 -25.20
C MET A 241 -0.74 13.08 -25.86
N ALA A 242 -1.71 13.76 -25.23
CA ALA A 242 -2.28 15.01 -25.77
C ALA A 242 -1.24 16.13 -25.85
N ILE A 243 -0.38 16.27 -24.84
CA ILE A 243 0.76 17.22 -24.87
C ILE A 243 1.70 16.91 -26.04
N ASN A 244 2.04 15.62 -26.23
CA ASN A 244 2.93 15.20 -27.32
C ASN A 244 2.35 15.51 -28.69
N ILE A 245 1.08 15.21 -28.93
CA ILE A 245 0.40 15.49 -30.20
C ILE A 245 0.36 16.99 -30.43
N GLN A 246 -0.04 17.79 -29.43
CA GLN A 246 -0.18 19.24 -29.57
C GLN A 246 1.16 19.93 -29.88
N ARG A 247 2.27 19.41 -29.35
CA ARG A 247 3.61 19.91 -29.63
C ARG A 247 4.08 19.56 -31.06
N GLN A 248 3.66 18.42 -31.59
CA GLN A 248 4.01 18.00 -32.96
C GLN A 248 3.19 18.74 -34.01
N VAL A 249 1.89 18.88 -33.78
CA VAL A 249 0.96 19.52 -34.74
C VAL A 249 1.01 21.04 -34.65
N GLY A 250 1.39 21.57 -33.48
CA GLY A 250 1.24 22.99 -33.14
C GLY A 250 -0.17 23.31 -32.72
N GLY A 251 -0.33 24.27 -31.82
CA GLY A 251 -1.62 24.71 -31.34
C GLY A 251 -1.58 25.20 -29.91
N ASN A 252 -2.75 25.59 -29.38
CA ASN A 252 -2.87 26.15 -28.05
C ASN A 252 -2.90 25.05 -26.98
N LEU A 253 -1.74 24.76 -26.39
CA LEU A 253 -1.62 23.77 -25.33
C LEU A 253 -2.35 24.17 -24.04
N ALA A 254 -2.43 25.48 -23.73
CA ALA A 254 -3.14 25.97 -22.57
C ALA A 254 -4.65 25.66 -22.66
N GLU A 255 -5.24 25.91 -23.79
CA GLU A 255 -6.66 25.63 -24.05
C GLU A 255 -6.97 24.14 -23.99
N LEU A 256 -6.08 23.30 -24.58
CA LEU A 256 -6.20 21.85 -24.52
C LEU A 256 -6.20 21.35 -23.07
N LEU A 257 -5.23 21.77 -22.26
CA LEU A 257 -5.12 21.34 -20.86
C LEU A 257 -6.31 21.83 -20.02
N ASN A 258 -6.80 23.04 -20.28
CA ASN A 258 -8.01 23.56 -19.61
C ASN A 258 -9.24 22.71 -19.95
N THR A 259 -9.42 22.36 -21.22
CA THR A 259 -10.53 21.50 -21.67
C THR A 259 -10.45 20.11 -21.02
N VAL A 260 -9.26 19.52 -21.00
CA VAL A 260 -9.04 18.21 -20.33
C VAL A 260 -9.34 18.31 -18.84
N ALA A 261 -8.88 19.35 -18.15
CA ALA A 261 -9.15 19.58 -16.74
C ALA A 261 -10.66 19.74 -16.45
N ALA A 262 -11.37 20.49 -17.30
CA ALA A 262 -12.81 20.66 -17.18
C ALA A 262 -13.57 19.33 -17.37
N THR A 263 -13.21 18.56 -18.39
CA THR A 263 -13.78 17.22 -18.65
C THR A 263 -13.55 16.25 -17.50
N MET A 264 -12.35 16.27 -16.90
CA MET A 264 -12.04 15.43 -15.74
C MET A 264 -12.89 15.81 -14.51
N ARG A 265 -13.10 17.12 -14.27
CA ARG A 265 -13.98 17.59 -13.18
C ARG A 265 -15.42 17.17 -13.39
N GLU A 266 -15.94 17.34 -14.60
CA GLU A 266 -17.29 16.94 -14.95
C GLU A 266 -17.50 15.43 -14.75
N ARG A 267 -16.56 14.60 -15.23
CA ARG A 267 -16.59 13.16 -15.01
C ARG A 267 -16.59 12.81 -13.51
N GLU A 268 -15.78 13.49 -12.71
CA GLU A 268 -15.73 13.25 -11.26
C GLU A 268 -16.98 13.75 -10.55
N TYR A 269 -17.58 14.84 -11.02
CA TYR A 269 -18.86 15.34 -10.52
C TYR A 269 -19.99 14.34 -10.78
N ILE A 270 -20.10 13.82 -12.00
CA ILE A 270 -21.09 12.80 -12.37
C ILE A 270 -20.89 11.54 -11.52
N ARG A 271 -19.65 11.08 -11.36
CA ARG A 271 -19.34 9.92 -10.49
C ARG A 271 -19.82 10.13 -9.06
N ARG A 272 -19.62 11.33 -8.50
CA ARG A 272 -20.10 11.65 -7.14
C ARG A 272 -21.63 11.68 -7.07
N GLN A 273 -22.30 12.23 -8.06
CA GLN A 273 -23.77 12.22 -8.11
C GLN A 273 -24.31 10.79 -8.18
N VAL A 274 -23.78 9.98 -9.07
CA VAL A 274 -24.18 8.56 -9.20
C VAL A 274 -23.90 7.81 -7.90
N ALA A 275 -22.75 8.03 -7.26
CA ALA A 275 -22.43 7.41 -5.98
C ALA A 275 -23.39 7.85 -4.85
N ALA A 276 -23.83 9.12 -4.85
CA ALA A 276 -24.80 9.63 -3.89
C ALA A 276 -26.18 8.98 -4.08
N LEU A 277 -26.69 8.91 -5.32
CA LEU A 277 -27.93 8.23 -5.65
C LEU A 277 -27.89 6.74 -5.34
N ALA A 278 -26.77 6.08 -5.67
CA ALA A 278 -26.56 4.67 -5.34
C ALA A 278 -26.46 4.41 -3.83
N ALA A 279 -25.99 5.39 -3.04
CA ALA A 279 -25.89 5.28 -1.57
C ALA A 279 -27.28 5.17 -0.92
N GLU A 280 -28.28 5.87 -1.41
CA GLU A 280 -29.67 5.79 -0.93
C GLU A 280 -30.23 4.39 -1.15
N GLY A 281 -30.10 3.87 -2.36
CA GLY A 281 -30.52 2.50 -2.68
C GLY A 281 -29.77 1.43 -1.88
N LYS A 282 -28.47 1.67 -1.63
CA LYS A 282 -27.63 0.78 -0.82
C LYS A 282 -28.03 0.77 0.65
N LEU A 283 -28.39 1.93 1.20
CA LEU A 283 -28.88 2.04 2.57
C LEU A 283 -30.22 1.31 2.71
N SER A 284 -31.17 1.53 1.79
CA SER A 284 -32.46 0.83 1.75
C SER A 284 -32.28 -0.69 1.66
N ALA A 285 -31.37 -1.17 0.79
CA ALA A 285 -31.05 -2.57 0.65
C ALA A 285 -30.43 -3.16 1.94
N MET A 286 -29.56 -2.40 2.62
CA MET A 286 -28.95 -2.82 3.88
C MET A 286 -29.97 -2.94 5.01
N VAL A 287 -30.88 -1.97 5.12
CA VAL A 287 -31.95 -2.00 6.11
C VAL A 287 -32.92 -3.17 5.84
N LEU A 288 -33.37 -3.32 4.61
CA LEU A 288 -34.30 -4.37 4.23
C LEU A 288 -33.69 -5.78 4.39
N GLY A 289 -32.44 -5.95 3.98
CA GLY A 289 -31.70 -7.22 4.14
C GLY A 289 -31.28 -7.53 5.58
N GLY A 290 -31.02 -6.51 6.39
CA GLY A 290 -30.62 -6.64 7.78
C GLY A 290 -31.77 -6.82 8.78
N LEU A 291 -32.98 -6.41 8.41
CA LEU A 291 -34.15 -6.45 9.29
C LEU A 291 -34.53 -7.87 9.72
N PRO A 292 -34.62 -8.90 8.83
CA PRO A 292 -34.94 -10.25 9.25
C PRO A 292 -33.91 -10.87 10.24
N PRO A 293 -32.59 -10.80 9.99
CA PRO A 293 -31.60 -11.27 10.96
C PRO A 293 -31.64 -10.51 12.30
N ALA A 294 -31.83 -9.19 12.26
CA ALA A 294 -31.94 -8.37 13.45
C ALA A 294 -33.17 -8.74 14.28
N PHE A 295 -34.30 -8.99 13.61
CA PHE A 295 -35.53 -9.42 14.28
C PHE A 295 -35.40 -10.82 14.87
N LEU A 296 -34.75 -11.74 14.15
CA LEU A 296 -34.44 -13.07 14.70
C LEU A 296 -33.58 -12.97 15.95
N LEU A 297 -32.54 -12.13 15.95
CA LEU A 297 -31.69 -11.91 17.10
C LEU A 297 -32.47 -11.31 18.28
N TYR A 298 -33.34 -10.34 18.01
CA TYR A 298 -34.21 -9.76 19.03
C TYR A 298 -35.12 -10.83 19.68
N LEU A 299 -35.75 -11.67 18.87
CA LEU A 299 -36.60 -12.74 19.37
C LEU A 299 -35.83 -13.80 20.17
N LEU A 300 -34.58 -14.10 19.79
CA LEU A 300 -33.70 -15.00 20.55
C LEU A 300 -33.42 -14.45 21.95
N LEU A 301 -33.30 -13.14 22.11
CA LEU A 301 -33.05 -12.48 23.37
C LEU A 301 -34.33 -12.29 24.22
N ALA A 302 -35.42 -11.89 23.56
CA ALA A 302 -36.68 -11.56 24.21
C ALA A 302 -37.53 -12.80 24.53
N ASN A 303 -37.55 -13.81 23.71
CA ASN A 303 -38.35 -15.02 23.85
C ASN A 303 -37.64 -16.28 23.34
N HIS A 304 -36.61 -16.67 24.04
CA HIS A 304 -35.75 -17.79 23.70
C HIS A 304 -36.54 -19.10 23.49
N ASN A 305 -37.51 -19.37 24.36
CA ASN A 305 -38.32 -20.62 24.33
C ASN A 305 -39.17 -20.73 23.04
N TYR A 306 -39.61 -19.62 22.49
CA TYR A 306 -40.37 -19.58 21.26
C TYR A 306 -39.49 -19.87 20.06
N VAL A 307 -38.32 -19.28 19.99
CA VAL A 307 -37.43 -19.36 18.83
C VAL A 307 -36.60 -20.63 18.81
N ILE A 308 -36.30 -21.24 19.97
CA ILE A 308 -35.51 -22.47 20.05
C ILE A 308 -36.12 -23.63 19.28
N VAL A 309 -37.44 -23.63 19.17
CA VAL A 309 -38.20 -24.66 18.37
C VAL A 309 -37.80 -24.62 16.90
N LEU A 310 -37.43 -23.42 16.38
CA LEU A 310 -37.00 -23.24 15.01
C LEU A 310 -35.66 -23.93 14.74
N PHE A 311 -34.80 -24.03 15.77
CA PHE A 311 -33.48 -24.64 15.68
C PHE A 311 -33.45 -26.11 16.08
N THR A 312 -34.46 -26.60 16.84
CA THR A 312 -34.50 -27.99 17.35
C THR A 312 -35.37 -28.93 16.54
N ARG A 313 -36.39 -28.39 15.87
CA ARG A 313 -37.29 -29.21 15.07
C ARG A 313 -36.80 -29.31 13.62
N PRO A 314 -36.87 -30.51 12.95
CA PRO A 314 -36.41 -30.67 11.59
C PRO A 314 -37.17 -29.78 10.60
N LEU A 315 -38.50 -29.60 10.80
CA LEU A 315 -39.29 -28.67 10.01
C LEU A 315 -38.85 -27.20 10.21
N GLY A 316 -38.50 -26.80 11.43
CA GLY A 316 -38.00 -25.47 11.75
C GLY A 316 -36.67 -25.18 11.06
N ILE A 317 -35.74 -26.14 11.08
CA ILE A 317 -34.44 -26.03 10.41
C ILE A 317 -34.64 -25.88 8.89
N LEU A 318 -35.54 -26.66 8.30
CA LEU A 318 -35.85 -26.56 6.86
C LEU A 318 -36.39 -25.16 6.50
N MET A 319 -37.30 -24.61 7.33
CA MET A 319 -37.84 -23.25 7.11
C MET A 319 -36.75 -22.19 7.28
N LEU A 320 -35.86 -22.34 8.24
CA LEU A 320 -34.75 -21.39 8.49
C LEU A 320 -33.72 -21.39 7.36
N VAL A 321 -33.38 -22.58 6.84
CA VAL A 321 -32.51 -22.73 5.66
C VAL A 321 -33.16 -22.12 4.43
N GLY A 322 -34.46 -22.41 4.20
CA GLY A 322 -35.21 -21.82 3.11
C GLY A 322 -35.25 -20.30 3.16
N ALA A 323 -35.56 -19.75 4.33
CA ALA A 323 -35.53 -18.29 4.55
C ALA A 323 -34.13 -17.66 4.31
N ALA A 324 -33.09 -18.33 4.79
CA ALA A 324 -31.69 -17.87 4.58
C ALA A 324 -31.30 -17.89 3.10
N VAL A 325 -31.71 -18.90 2.33
CA VAL A 325 -31.47 -18.99 0.89
C VAL A 325 -32.20 -17.86 0.16
N ILE A 326 -33.49 -17.66 0.44
CA ILE A 326 -34.31 -16.62 -0.21
C ILE A 326 -33.71 -15.22 0.13
N LEU A 327 -33.35 -14.98 1.39
CA LEU A 327 -32.71 -13.74 1.81
C LEU A 327 -31.39 -13.51 1.10
N SER A 328 -30.54 -14.54 1.00
CA SER A 328 -29.24 -14.47 0.31
C SER A 328 -29.40 -14.14 -1.18
N VAL A 329 -30.36 -14.77 -1.85
CA VAL A 329 -30.70 -14.48 -3.26
C VAL A 329 -31.20 -13.05 -3.40
N GLY A 330 -32.08 -12.58 -2.50
CA GLY A 330 -32.56 -11.20 -2.49
C GLY A 330 -31.45 -10.17 -2.31
N ILE A 331 -30.55 -10.37 -1.33
CA ILE A 331 -29.39 -9.50 -1.08
C ILE A 331 -28.45 -9.51 -2.30
N PHE A 332 -28.19 -10.68 -2.88
CA PHE A 332 -27.37 -10.79 -4.08
C PHE A 332 -27.96 -10.01 -5.25
N TRP A 333 -29.26 -10.15 -5.50
CA TRP A 333 -29.94 -9.44 -6.58
C TRP A 333 -29.93 -7.93 -6.35
N MET A 334 -30.29 -7.46 -5.16
CA MET A 334 -30.20 -6.05 -4.80
C MET A 334 -28.78 -5.49 -4.95
N SER A 335 -27.75 -6.23 -4.53
CA SER A 335 -26.36 -5.81 -4.66
C SER A 335 -25.91 -5.64 -6.12
N ARG A 336 -26.52 -6.39 -7.04
CA ARG A 336 -26.27 -6.27 -8.48
C ARG A 336 -26.94 -5.05 -9.08
N ILE A 337 -28.20 -4.78 -8.68
CA ILE A 337 -28.97 -3.62 -9.18
C ILE A 337 -28.36 -2.28 -8.71
N VAL A 338 -27.93 -2.23 -7.44
CA VAL A 338 -27.33 -1.03 -6.84
C VAL A 338 -25.91 -0.75 -7.35
N LYS A 339 -25.26 -1.73 -7.97
CA LYS A 339 -23.92 -1.56 -8.56
C LYS A 339 -24.04 -0.88 -9.92
N VAL A 340 -24.15 0.44 -9.92
CA VAL A 340 -24.06 1.25 -11.15
C VAL A 340 -22.55 1.41 -11.48
N GLU A 341 -22.12 0.82 -12.59
CA GLU A 341 -20.79 1.06 -13.16
C GLU A 341 -20.82 2.37 -13.97
N VAL A 342 -20.02 3.38 -13.52
CA VAL A 342 -19.79 4.66 -14.23
C VAL A 342 -18.32 4.78 -14.58
#